data_eb8c3a2df042110439d2ea7994bf4034
#
_entry.id   eb8c3a2df042110439d2ea7994bf4034
#
_cell.length_a   1.000
_cell.length_b   1.000
_cell.length_c   1.000
_cell.angle_alpha   90.00
_cell.angle_beta   90.00
_cell.angle_gamma   90.00
#
_symmetry.space_group_name_H-M   'P 1'
#
loop_
_entity.id
_entity.type
_entity.pdbx_description
1 polymer ?
#
loop_
_entity_poly.entity_id
_entity_poly.type
_entity_poly.pdbx_seq_one_letter_code
_entity_poly.pdbx_strand_id
1 'polypeptide(L)'
;MLYIEMMDTLIDTMEKDQEYKYFHLDGQTIMLEDYLQVRPENRARLQKLIGDGRIAIGPWYVLQDEFLTSSESNVRNLQMGYKLAQEFGGKWTKTGYFPDSFGNVGQAPQLLKKAGIDTAVFGRGVKPTGFNNQTADAYESAYSEMNWQSADGSAVLGILFANWYNNGAEVPVEEEKSKVYWDKKLADAVRYAGTDQLLFMNGCDHQPVQTDLSAAIRTANALYPDVDFVHSDFAGYVEQIKKELPDDLNMITGELRSQKTDGWYTLANTASSRIYIKQWNVRCEMLFEKVAEPLAAIAAKEGMEYPQDLFTYGWKLLMQNHPHDSICGCSVDDVHREMITRFEKTEQVALHIISMCMDYLKGKINTSAVKEGNIPFVVVNTTGWDRTGVVEMELETDRMYFSEAPLAEVIARMHEKKLPEYRVLDNCLLYTSPSPRDA
;
A
#
# COMPACT_ATOMS: atom_id res chain seq x y z
N MET A 1 4.28 5.43 20.82
CA MET A 1 3.52 5.69 22.07
C MET A 1 2.27 6.52 21.79
N LEU A 2 2.35 7.71 21.18
CA LEU A 2 1.18 8.56 20.89
C LEU A 2 0.02 7.84 20.19
N TYR A 3 0.31 7.01 19.19
CA TYR A 3 -0.71 6.23 18.48
C TYR A 3 -1.46 5.25 19.41
N ILE A 4 -0.75 4.54 20.28
CA ILE A 4 -1.38 3.61 21.25
C ILE A 4 -2.30 4.36 22.21
N GLU A 5 -1.86 5.49 22.72
CA GLU A 5 -2.65 6.35 23.63
C GLU A 5 -3.88 6.95 22.92
N MET A 6 -3.74 7.33 21.64
CA MET A 6 -4.85 7.79 20.82
C MET A 6 -5.90 6.67 20.65
N MET A 7 -5.49 5.45 20.34
CA MET A 7 -6.40 4.30 20.20
C MET A 7 -7.08 3.93 21.53
N ASP A 8 -6.36 3.94 22.66
CA ASP A 8 -6.94 3.74 23.99
C ASP A 8 -8.02 4.82 24.27
N THR A 9 -7.70 6.08 23.96
CA THR A 9 -8.63 7.22 24.12
C THR A 9 -9.85 7.11 23.20
N LEU A 10 -9.66 6.71 21.93
CA LEU A 10 -10.74 6.52 20.96
C LEU A 10 -11.73 5.47 21.45
N ILE A 11 -11.23 4.28 21.81
CA ILE A 11 -12.05 3.16 22.28
C ILE A 11 -12.86 3.59 23.51
N ASP A 12 -12.19 4.22 24.49
CA ASP A 12 -12.81 4.71 25.71
C ASP A 12 -13.88 5.77 25.44
N THR A 13 -13.61 6.72 24.53
CA THR A 13 -14.56 7.76 24.13
C THR A 13 -15.79 7.15 23.49
N MET A 14 -15.61 6.25 22.54
CA MET A 14 -16.73 5.62 21.83
C MET A 14 -17.59 4.73 22.74
N GLU A 15 -17.02 4.11 23.76
CA GLU A 15 -17.78 3.33 24.73
C GLU A 15 -18.57 4.19 25.72
N LYS A 16 -18.02 5.36 26.11
CA LYS A 16 -18.64 6.29 27.06
C LYS A 16 -19.66 7.22 26.41
N ASP A 17 -19.36 7.69 25.20
CA ASP A 17 -20.20 8.65 24.45
C ASP A 17 -20.88 7.95 23.26
N GLN A 18 -22.20 7.77 23.36
CA GLN A 18 -23.00 7.14 22.30
C GLN A 18 -23.31 8.12 21.14
N GLU A 19 -23.12 9.43 21.32
CA GLU A 19 -23.24 10.42 20.26
C GLU A 19 -21.96 10.50 19.41
N TYR A 20 -20.81 10.05 19.95
CA TYR A 20 -19.57 9.82 19.17
C TYR A 20 -19.74 8.59 18.30
N LYS A 21 -20.39 8.73 17.13
CA LYS A 21 -20.95 7.60 16.38
C LYS A 21 -19.91 6.87 15.54
N TYR A 22 -19.04 7.62 14.84
CA TYR A 22 -18.19 7.07 13.78
C TYR A 22 -16.74 7.50 13.95
N PHE A 23 -15.83 6.66 13.49
CA PHE A 23 -14.42 7.00 13.31
C PHE A 23 -13.88 6.25 12.08
N HIS A 24 -13.18 6.96 11.21
CA HIS A 24 -12.48 6.34 10.08
C HIS A 24 -11.01 6.14 10.45
N LEU A 25 -10.57 4.88 10.55
CA LEU A 25 -9.21 4.54 10.94
C LEU A 25 -8.26 4.71 9.75
N ASP A 26 -8.11 5.94 9.30
CA ASP A 26 -7.16 6.43 8.28
C ASP A 26 -7.00 5.53 7.03
N GLY A 27 -8.06 4.79 6.65
CA GLY A 27 -8.03 3.92 5.47
C GLY A 27 -7.07 2.73 5.53
N GLN A 28 -6.38 2.50 6.64
CA GLN A 28 -5.32 1.49 6.81
C GLN A 28 -5.72 0.43 7.83
N THR A 29 -5.46 -0.84 7.51
CA THR A 29 -5.72 -1.95 8.45
C THR A 29 -4.49 -2.37 9.25
N ILE A 30 -3.28 -2.04 8.82
CA ILE A 30 -2.03 -2.30 9.57
C ILE A 30 -2.08 -1.73 10.99
N MET A 31 -2.74 -0.59 11.17
CA MET A 31 -2.90 0.07 12.46
C MET A 31 -3.50 -0.85 13.53
N LEU A 32 -4.40 -1.78 13.14
CA LEU A 32 -4.96 -2.76 14.06
C LEU A 32 -3.93 -3.77 14.54
N GLU A 33 -3.04 -4.22 13.65
CA GLU A 33 -1.97 -5.14 13.99
C GLU A 33 -0.96 -4.48 14.95
N ASP A 34 -0.53 -3.26 14.62
CA ASP A 34 0.43 -2.51 15.45
C ASP A 34 -0.13 -2.21 16.85
N TYR A 35 -1.40 -1.81 16.92
CA TYR A 35 -2.06 -1.58 18.21
C TYR A 35 -2.13 -2.84 19.05
N LEU A 36 -2.55 -3.95 18.46
CA LEU A 36 -2.76 -5.21 19.17
C LEU A 36 -1.45 -5.95 19.55
N GLN A 37 -0.30 -5.57 18.97
CA GLN A 37 0.99 -6.01 19.46
C GLN A 37 1.27 -5.46 20.88
N VAL A 38 0.74 -4.28 21.21
CA VAL A 38 0.94 -3.60 22.49
C VAL A 38 -0.25 -3.75 23.44
N ARG A 39 -1.46 -3.84 22.89
CA ARG A 39 -2.74 -3.94 23.63
C ARG A 39 -3.59 -5.13 23.17
N PRO A 40 -3.08 -6.37 23.26
CA PRO A 40 -3.82 -7.56 22.80
C PRO A 40 -5.15 -7.75 23.54
N GLU A 41 -5.26 -7.28 24.76
CA GLU A 41 -6.47 -7.32 25.60
C GLU A 41 -7.63 -6.52 25.01
N ASN A 42 -7.37 -5.51 24.20
CA ASN A 42 -8.40 -4.66 23.58
C ASN A 42 -8.99 -5.25 22.29
N ARG A 43 -8.55 -6.43 21.84
CA ARG A 43 -9.02 -7.05 20.59
C ARG A 43 -10.56 -7.17 20.54
N ALA A 44 -11.18 -7.66 21.59
CA ALA A 44 -12.63 -7.85 21.63
C ALA A 44 -13.40 -6.53 21.58
N ARG A 45 -12.89 -5.48 22.23
CA ARG A 45 -13.46 -4.12 22.20
C ARG A 45 -13.42 -3.54 20.77
N LEU A 46 -12.26 -3.64 20.11
CA LEU A 46 -12.10 -3.22 18.72
C LEU A 46 -13.03 -3.98 17.77
N GLN A 47 -13.05 -5.31 17.87
CA GLN A 47 -13.92 -6.15 17.03
C GLN A 47 -15.40 -5.78 17.20
N LYS A 48 -15.82 -5.45 18.42
CA LYS A 48 -17.18 -4.97 18.66
C LYS A 48 -17.46 -3.64 17.96
N LEU A 49 -16.60 -2.63 18.15
CA LEU A 49 -16.77 -1.30 17.55
C LEU A 49 -16.74 -1.35 16.02
N ILE A 50 -15.86 -2.16 15.45
CA ILE A 50 -15.77 -2.39 13.99
C ILE A 50 -17.00 -3.15 13.49
N GLY A 51 -17.40 -4.22 14.17
CA GLY A 51 -18.58 -5.01 13.85
C GLY A 51 -19.88 -4.22 13.91
N ASP A 52 -20.00 -3.32 14.88
CA ASP A 52 -21.13 -2.39 15.02
C ASP A 52 -21.11 -1.27 13.94
N GLY A 53 -20.03 -1.15 13.16
CA GLY A 53 -19.85 -0.13 12.13
C GLY A 53 -19.50 1.24 12.67
N ARG A 54 -19.05 1.31 13.91
CA ARG A 54 -18.65 2.59 14.55
C ARG A 54 -17.21 2.97 14.20
N ILE A 55 -16.32 1.98 13.96
CA ILE A 55 -14.97 2.20 13.42
C ILE A 55 -14.94 1.61 12.00
N ALA A 56 -14.74 2.48 11.02
CA ALA A 56 -14.52 2.09 9.63
C ALA A 56 -13.04 1.79 9.39
N ILE A 57 -12.74 0.67 8.74
CA ILE A 57 -11.38 0.18 8.47
C ILE A 57 -11.17 -0.14 6.99
N GLY A 58 -9.92 0.00 6.52
CA GLY A 58 -9.56 -0.19 5.12
C GLY A 58 -9.99 0.99 4.23
N PRO A 59 -9.84 0.87 2.89
CA PRO A 59 -9.71 -0.39 2.15
C PRO A 59 -8.30 -0.98 2.10
N TRP A 60 -7.27 -0.23 2.43
CA TRP A 60 -5.89 -0.60 2.27
C TRP A 60 -5.31 -1.35 3.48
N TYR A 61 -4.24 -2.08 3.23
CA TYR A 61 -3.36 -2.52 4.32
C TYR A 61 -2.51 -1.35 4.83
N VAL A 62 -1.87 -0.60 3.90
CA VAL A 62 -1.12 0.64 4.15
C VAL A 62 -1.50 1.70 3.12
N LEU A 63 -1.32 2.99 3.41
CA LEU A 63 -1.50 4.09 2.45
C LEU A 63 -0.25 4.24 1.57
N GLN A 64 -0.20 3.49 0.49
CA GLN A 64 0.93 3.42 -0.42
C GLN A 64 1.07 4.65 -1.33
N ASP A 65 2.26 4.83 -1.90
CA ASP A 65 2.42 5.59 -3.15
C ASP A 65 2.24 4.62 -4.34
N GLU A 66 1.22 4.84 -5.15
CA GLU A 66 0.89 3.93 -6.25
C GLU A 66 1.90 3.99 -7.41
N PHE A 67 2.65 5.10 -7.59
CA PHE A 67 3.63 5.24 -8.66
C PHE A 67 4.95 4.52 -8.39
N LEU A 68 5.28 4.32 -7.11
CA LEU A 68 6.56 3.74 -6.68
C LEU A 68 6.45 2.28 -6.27
N THR A 69 5.24 1.73 -6.31
CA THR A 69 4.94 0.34 -6.05
C THR A 69 4.44 -0.35 -7.33
N SER A 70 4.64 -1.66 -7.43
CA SER A 70 4.18 -2.42 -8.59
C SER A 70 2.63 -2.48 -8.65
N SER A 71 2.09 -2.77 -9.83
CA SER A 71 0.65 -3.01 -9.97
C SER A 71 0.17 -4.19 -9.11
N GLU A 72 0.99 -5.23 -8.97
CA GLU A 72 0.69 -6.38 -8.11
C GLU A 72 0.72 -5.98 -6.64
N SER A 73 1.68 -5.16 -6.21
CA SER A 73 1.73 -4.62 -4.85
C SER A 73 0.45 -3.86 -4.48
N ASN A 74 -0.09 -3.05 -5.40
CA ASN A 74 -1.35 -2.33 -5.18
C ASN A 74 -2.55 -3.29 -5.04
N VAL A 75 -2.61 -4.35 -5.83
CA VAL A 75 -3.64 -5.40 -5.70
C VAL A 75 -3.50 -6.14 -4.36
N ARG A 76 -2.28 -6.52 -3.97
CA ARG A 76 -2.00 -7.22 -2.70
C ARG A 76 -2.32 -6.35 -1.49
N ASN A 77 -2.10 -5.05 -1.59
CA ASN A 77 -2.46 -4.09 -0.55
C ASN A 77 -3.98 -4.09 -0.29
N LEU A 78 -4.81 -4.02 -1.34
CA LEU A 78 -6.26 -4.16 -1.24
C LEU A 78 -6.68 -5.53 -0.67
N GLN A 79 -6.08 -6.62 -1.16
CA GLN A 79 -6.39 -7.98 -0.69
C GLN A 79 -6.06 -8.15 0.78
N MET A 80 -4.92 -7.63 1.24
CA MET A 80 -4.50 -7.71 2.63
C MET A 80 -5.40 -6.86 3.53
N GLY A 81 -5.76 -5.64 3.09
CA GLY A 81 -6.72 -4.79 3.78
C GLY A 81 -8.09 -5.48 3.92
N TYR A 82 -8.58 -6.10 2.86
CA TYR A 82 -9.81 -6.88 2.88
C TYR A 82 -9.73 -8.07 3.84
N LYS A 83 -8.66 -8.87 3.76
CA LYS A 83 -8.47 -10.04 4.62
C LYS A 83 -8.49 -9.65 6.10
N LEU A 84 -7.75 -8.60 6.44
CA LEU A 84 -7.71 -8.14 7.83
C LEU A 84 -9.05 -7.59 8.29
N ALA A 85 -9.78 -6.86 7.43
CA ALA A 85 -11.12 -6.38 7.75
C ALA A 85 -12.10 -7.54 8.02
N GLN A 86 -11.99 -8.66 7.29
CA GLN A 86 -12.79 -9.87 7.56
C GLN A 86 -12.49 -10.45 8.95
N GLU A 87 -11.24 -10.47 9.38
CA GLU A 87 -10.85 -10.95 10.71
C GLU A 87 -11.45 -10.11 11.85
N PHE A 88 -11.74 -8.83 11.59
CA PHE A 88 -12.30 -7.89 12.56
C PHE A 88 -13.82 -7.67 12.48
N GLY A 89 -14.53 -8.37 11.63
CA GLY A 89 -16.00 -8.29 11.59
C GLY A 89 -16.61 -8.11 10.21
N GLY A 90 -15.79 -8.14 9.18
CA GLY A 90 -16.23 -8.24 7.80
C GLY A 90 -16.73 -6.95 7.14
N LYS A 91 -16.72 -5.82 7.83
CA LYS A 91 -17.10 -4.52 7.24
C LYS A 91 -15.86 -3.81 6.68
N TRP A 92 -15.62 -4.01 5.40
CA TRP A 92 -14.57 -3.36 4.66
C TRP A 92 -15.07 -2.05 4.04
N THR A 93 -14.32 -0.96 4.24
CA THR A 93 -14.68 0.36 3.68
C THR A 93 -14.77 0.30 2.15
N LYS A 94 -15.87 0.80 1.57
CA LYS A 94 -16.14 0.83 0.12
C LYS A 94 -15.81 2.19 -0.51
N THR A 95 -14.79 2.86 0.01
CA THR A 95 -14.28 4.13 -0.50
C THR A 95 -12.77 4.01 -0.65
N GLY A 96 -12.24 4.21 -1.85
CA GLY A 96 -10.81 4.35 -2.07
C GLY A 96 -10.33 5.61 -1.35
N TYR A 97 -9.32 5.50 -0.50
CA TYR A 97 -8.90 6.57 0.39
C TYR A 97 -7.44 6.93 0.11
N PHE A 98 -7.20 8.16 -0.35
CA PHE A 98 -5.91 8.68 -0.77
C PHE A 98 -5.71 10.11 -0.25
N PRO A 99 -5.71 10.34 1.07
CA PRO A 99 -5.77 11.68 1.63
C PRO A 99 -4.56 12.52 1.25
N ASP A 100 -3.38 11.93 1.25
CA ASP A 100 -2.10 12.61 1.05
C ASP A 100 -1.16 11.91 0.06
N SER A 101 -1.62 10.89 -0.67
CA SER A 101 -0.83 10.22 -1.71
C SER A 101 -0.32 11.21 -2.75
N PHE A 102 0.93 11.06 -3.19
CA PHE A 102 1.59 12.04 -4.08
C PHE A 102 1.17 11.87 -5.54
N GLY A 103 -0.13 11.91 -5.75
CA GLY A 103 -0.84 11.56 -6.96
C GLY A 103 -1.29 10.10 -6.98
N ASN A 104 -2.12 9.76 -7.96
CA ASN A 104 -2.67 8.40 -8.10
C ASN A 104 -2.54 7.93 -9.54
N VAL A 105 -2.27 6.65 -9.73
CA VAL A 105 -2.11 6.07 -11.08
C VAL A 105 -3.43 6.02 -11.84
N GLY A 106 -3.35 6.17 -13.15
CA GLY A 106 -4.54 6.16 -14.02
C GLY A 106 -5.30 4.83 -14.02
N GLN A 107 -4.74 3.76 -13.45
CA GLN A 107 -5.38 2.46 -13.30
C GLN A 107 -6.16 2.33 -11.98
N ALA A 108 -6.03 3.26 -11.03
CA ALA A 108 -6.68 3.16 -9.73
C ALA A 108 -8.21 2.99 -9.82
N PRO A 109 -8.98 3.73 -10.67
CA PRO A 109 -10.42 3.48 -10.84
C PRO A 109 -10.75 2.05 -11.25
N GLN A 110 -9.96 1.44 -12.16
CA GLN A 110 -10.15 0.06 -12.57
C GLN A 110 -9.94 -0.91 -11.40
N LEU A 111 -8.87 -0.73 -10.61
CA LEU A 111 -8.58 -1.57 -9.45
C LEU A 111 -9.69 -1.47 -8.41
N LEU A 112 -10.13 -0.26 -8.10
CA LEU A 112 -11.24 0.00 -7.18
C LEU A 112 -12.54 -0.66 -7.65
N LYS A 113 -12.90 -0.49 -8.94
CA LYS A 113 -14.11 -1.13 -9.52
C LYS A 113 -14.05 -2.65 -9.43
N LYS A 114 -12.88 -3.26 -9.72
CA LYS A 114 -12.69 -4.72 -9.58
C LYS A 114 -12.79 -5.20 -8.14
N ALA A 115 -12.47 -4.34 -7.16
CA ALA A 115 -12.67 -4.59 -5.74
C ALA A 115 -14.10 -4.30 -5.26
N GLY A 116 -15.00 -3.85 -6.15
CA GLY A 116 -16.38 -3.47 -5.81
C GLY A 116 -16.46 -2.15 -5.06
N ILE A 117 -15.52 -1.23 -5.32
CA ILE A 117 -15.47 0.13 -4.80
C ILE A 117 -15.79 1.08 -5.97
N ASP A 118 -16.74 1.97 -5.79
CA ASP A 118 -17.22 2.88 -6.84
C ASP A 118 -17.00 4.36 -6.51
N THR A 119 -16.29 4.65 -5.44
CA THR A 119 -15.99 6.01 -4.97
C THR A 119 -14.54 6.08 -4.49
N ALA A 120 -13.87 7.19 -4.76
CA ALA A 120 -12.53 7.49 -4.24
C ALA A 120 -12.48 8.90 -3.68
N VAL A 121 -11.81 9.10 -2.54
CA VAL A 121 -11.51 10.39 -1.96
C VAL A 121 -10.00 10.63 -2.01
N PHE A 122 -9.56 11.83 -2.35
CA PHE A 122 -8.14 12.15 -2.51
C PHE A 122 -7.85 13.63 -2.25
N GLY A 123 -6.61 13.92 -1.81
CA GLY A 123 -6.18 15.29 -1.49
C GLY A 123 -5.38 15.98 -2.58
N ARG A 124 -4.77 15.24 -3.51
CA ARG A 124 -3.80 15.77 -4.46
C ARG A 124 -4.09 15.37 -5.90
N GLY A 125 -3.47 16.09 -6.83
CA GLY A 125 -3.43 15.72 -8.25
C GLY A 125 -4.50 16.35 -9.14
N VAL A 126 -5.47 17.07 -8.55
CA VAL A 126 -6.51 17.83 -9.26
C VAL A 126 -6.56 19.23 -8.67
N LYS A 127 -6.78 20.24 -9.51
CA LYS A 127 -7.00 21.62 -9.09
C LYS A 127 -8.50 21.93 -9.03
N PRO A 128 -9.05 22.34 -7.90
CA PRO A 128 -10.41 22.81 -7.81
C PRO A 128 -10.51 24.26 -8.32
N THR A 129 -11.50 24.56 -9.16
CA THR A 129 -11.72 25.90 -9.70
C THR A 129 -12.87 26.63 -9.03
N GLY A 130 -13.71 25.91 -8.30
CA GLY A 130 -14.89 26.43 -7.62
C GLY A 130 -16.11 26.52 -8.55
N PHE A 131 -17.24 26.81 -7.94
CA PHE A 131 -18.53 26.88 -8.59
C PHE A 131 -18.56 27.93 -9.73
N ASN A 132 -19.17 27.60 -10.85
CA ASN A 132 -19.30 28.42 -12.06
C ASN A 132 -17.99 28.81 -12.78
N ASN A 133 -16.86 28.28 -12.43
CA ASN A 133 -15.63 28.45 -13.20
C ASN A 133 -15.56 27.45 -14.36
N GLN A 134 -15.10 27.93 -15.51
CA GLN A 134 -14.79 27.02 -16.61
C GLN A 134 -13.43 26.37 -16.38
N THR A 135 -13.37 25.07 -16.57
CA THR A 135 -12.11 24.34 -16.52
C THR A 135 -11.34 24.53 -17.83
N ALA A 136 -10.06 24.84 -17.72
CA ALA A 136 -9.17 25.04 -18.88
C ALA A 136 -8.13 23.92 -19.05
N ASP A 137 -8.03 23.02 -18.07
CA ASP A 137 -7.02 21.96 -18.01
C ASP A 137 -7.71 20.62 -17.70
N ALA A 138 -7.17 19.54 -18.24
CA ALA A 138 -7.66 18.17 -17.98
C ALA A 138 -7.60 17.74 -16.51
N TYR A 139 -6.83 18.45 -15.68
CA TYR A 139 -6.68 18.20 -14.24
C TYR A 139 -7.40 19.23 -13.37
N GLU A 140 -8.35 19.97 -13.93
CA GLU A 140 -9.17 20.94 -13.21
C GLU A 140 -10.61 20.43 -13.09
N SER A 141 -11.25 20.68 -11.95
CA SER A 141 -12.66 20.39 -11.73
C SER A 141 -13.41 21.63 -11.23
N ALA A 142 -14.63 21.83 -11.71
CA ALA A 142 -15.50 22.89 -11.23
C ALA A 142 -15.98 22.64 -9.80
N TYR A 143 -16.12 21.36 -9.44
CA TYR A 143 -16.57 20.91 -8.11
C TYR A 143 -15.51 20.04 -7.44
N SER A 144 -15.64 19.84 -6.15
CA SER A 144 -14.88 18.80 -5.41
C SER A 144 -15.25 17.40 -5.87
N GLU A 145 -16.46 17.19 -6.37
CA GLU A 145 -16.94 15.96 -6.96
C GLU A 145 -16.66 15.91 -8.47
N MET A 146 -16.26 14.75 -8.98
CA MET A 146 -15.94 14.52 -10.40
C MET A 146 -16.05 13.04 -10.77
N ASN A 147 -16.07 12.76 -12.07
CA ASN A 147 -15.89 11.40 -12.56
C ASN A 147 -14.41 11.13 -12.82
N TRP A 148 -13.83 10.13 -12.16
CA TRP A 148 -12.46 9.71 -12.42
C TRP A 148 -12.42 8.39 -13.17
N GLN A 149 -11.78 8.38 -14.36
CA GLN A 149 -11.82 7.30 -15.33
C GLN A 149 -10.43 6.75 -15.64
N SER A 150 -10.32 5.42 -15.66
CA SER A 150 -9.16 4.67 -16.17
C SER A 150 -9.20 4.52 -17.69
N ALA A 151 -8.07 4.13 -18.29
CA ALA A 151 -7.92 3.92 -19.72
C ALA A 151 -8.84 2.81 -20.30
N ASP A 152 -9.29 1.85 -19.49
CA ASP A 152 -10.23 0.81 -19.89
C ASP A 152 -11.71 1.25 -19.85
N GLY A 153 -11.97 2.52 -19.51
CA GLY A 153 -13.31 3.07 -19.34
C GLY A 153 -13.94 2.87 -17.97
N SER A 154 -13.31 2.12 -17.06
CA SER A 154 -13.77 2.01 -15.66
C SER A 154 -13.74 3.39 -15.00
N ALA A 155 -14.84 3.78 -14.34
CA ALA A 155 -14.93 5.07 -13.67
C ALA A 155 -15.47 4.92 -12.24
N VAL A 156 -15.01 5.80 -11.35
CA VAL A 156 -15.47 5.96 -9.98
C VAL A 156 -15.87 7.42 -9.73
N LEU A 157 -16.74 7.65 -8.75
CA LEU A 157 -16.97 8.98 -8.24
C LEU A 157 -15.72 9.42 -7.49
N GLY A 158 -15.01 10.44 -7.99
CA GLY A 158 -13.88 11.07 -7.34
C GLY A 158 -14.34 12.23 -6.47
N ILE A 159 -13.82 12.36 -5.27
CA ILE A 159 -14.10 13.44 -4.32
C ILE A 159 -12.75 14.02 -3.86
N LEU A 160 -12.48 15.25 -4.28
CA LEU A 160 -11.29 15.98 -3.87
C LEU A 160 -11.51 16.61 -2.50
N PHE A 161 -10.55 16.46 -1.59
CA PHE A 161 -10.50 17.27 -0.38
C PHE A 161 -10.06 18.73 -0.71
N ALA A 162 -10.96 19.49 -1.34
CA ALA A 162 -10.66 20.82 -1.87
C ALA A 162 -10.21 21.81 -0.78
N ASN A 163 -10.68 21.63 0.46
CA ASN A 163 -10.28 22.40 1.63
C ASN A 163 -9.32 21.61 2.53
N TRP A 164 -8.69 20.57 2.01
CA TRP A 164 -7.78 19.65 2.66
C TRP A 164 -8.46 18.63 3.60
N TYR A 165 -7.75 17.56 3.96
CA TYR A 165 -8.29 16.44 4.76
C TYR A 165 -8.35 16.72 6.28
N ASN A 166 -8.08 17.95 6.72
CA ASN A 166 -8.21 18.40 8.10
C ASN A 166 -9.14 19.60 8.25
N ASN A 167 -9.99 19.85 7.25
CA ASN A 167 -10.82 21.04 7.20
C ASN A 167 -11.84 21.15 8.35
N GLY A 168 -12.14 20.05 9.04
CA GLY A 168 -13.00 19.96 10.22
C GLY A 168 -12.24 19.63 11.52
N ALA A 169 -10.92 19.83 11.59
CA ALA A 169 -10.15 19.58 12.81
C ALA A 169 -10.42 20.62 13.89
N GLU A 170 -10.34 20.20 15.16
CA GLU A 170 -10.43 21.06 16.35
C GLU A 170 -11.70 21.95 16.38
N VAL A 171 -12.86 21.34 16.18
CA VAL A 171 -14.16 22.06 16.20
C VAL A 171 -14.42 22.64 17.61
N PRO A 172 -14.58 23.96 17.76
CA PRO A 172 -14.77 24.57 19.07
C PRO A 172 -16.13 24.24 19.69
N VAL A 173 -16.14 24.00 21.00
CA VAL A 173 -17.38 23.84 21.80
C VAL A 173 -17.96 25.18 22.24
N GLU A 174 -17.10 26.18 22.48
CA GLU A 174 -17.50 27.51 22.91
C GLU A 174 -18.21 28.27 21.79
N GLU A 175 -19.41 28.79 22.03
CA GLU A 175 -20.30 29.37 21.01
C GLU A 175 -19.64 30.46 20.17
N GLU A 176 -18.96 31.44 20.80
CA GLU A 176 -18.31 32.55 20.06
C GLU A 176 -17.21 32.01 19.10
N LYS A 177 -16.39 31.09 19.58
CA LYS A 177 -15.34 30.46 18.75
C LYS A 177 -15.92 29.54 17.67
N SER A 178 -16.95 28.79 18.03
CA SER A 178 -17.67 27.91 17.11
C SER A 178 -18.28 28.72 15.96
N LYS A 179 -18.88 29.88 16.26
CA LYS A 179 -19.45 30.76 15.24
C LYS A 179 -18.37 31.25 14.25
N VAL A 180 -17.26 31.78 14.75
CA VAL A 180 -16.14 32.26 13.90
C VAL A 180 -15.58 31.14 13.06
N TYR A 181 -15.44 29.95 13.64
CA TYR A 181 -14.95 28.77 12.96
C TYR A 181 -15.86 28.34 11.81
N TRP A 182 -17.15 28.16 12.08
CA TRP A 182 -18.10 27.68 11.09
C TRP A 182 -18.47 28.72 10.03
N ASP A 183 -18.57 30.03 10.36
CA ASP A 183 -18.76 31.06 9.35
C ASP A 183 -17.70 30.98 8.24
N LYS A 184 -16.43 30.71 8.60
CA LYS A 184 -15.35 30.55 7.66
C LYS A 184 -15.42 29.21 6.95
N LYS A 185 -15.55 28.10 7.70
CA LYS A 185 -15.48 26.74 7.15
C LYS A 185 -16.60 26.43 6.18
N LEU A 186 -17.82 26.90 6.48
CA LEU A 186 -18.97 26.76 5.57
C LEU A 186 -18.74 27.55 4.28
N ALA A 187 -18.30 28.80 4.37
CA ALA A 187 -18.01 29.63 3.20
C ALA A 187 -16.90 28.99 2.31
N ASP A 188 -15.85 28.44 2.91
CA ASP A 188 -14.77 27.77 2.19
C ASP A 188 -15.26 26.50 1.50
N ALA A 189 -16.11 25.69 2.15
CA ALA A 189 -16.59 24.42 1.61
C ALA A 189 -17.62 24.60 0.47
N VAL A 190 -18.60 25.49 0.66
CA VAL A 190 -19.63 25.81 -0.35
C VAL A 190 -19.01 26.27 -1.67
N ARG A 191 -17.83 26.89 -1.63
CA ARG A 191 -17.14 27.35 -2.85
C ARG A 191 -16.85 26.24 -3.84
N TYR A 192 -16.60 25.02 -3.37
CA TYR A 192 -16.16 23.90 -4.20
C TYR A 192 -17.18 22.76 -4.30
N ALA A 193 -18.16 22.72 -3.42
CA ALA A 193 -19.14 21.65 -3.37
C ALA A 193 -20.11 21.70 -4.58
N GLY A 194 -20.36 20.54 -5.17
CA GLY A 194 -21.38 20.37 -6.20
C GLY A 194 -22.76 20.01 -5.66
N THR A 195 -22.88 19.81 -4.33
CA THR A 195 -24.11 19.45 -3.62
C THR A 195 -24.28 20.29 -2.36
N ASP A 196 -25.45 20.22 -1.72
CA ASP A 196 -25.68 20.82 -0.41
C ASP A 196 -25.05 20.01 0.74
N GLN A 197 -24.45 18.83 0.44
CA GLN A 197 -23.77 17.99 1.41
C GLN A 197 -22.29 18.38 1.49
N LEU A 198 -21.87 18.94 2.62
CA LEU A 198 -20.51 19.43 2.83
C LEU A 198 -19.71 18.46 3.69
N LEU A 199 -18.51 18.07 3.24
CA LEU A 199 -17.62 17.15 3.94
C LEU A 199 -16.61 17.90 4.81
N PHE A 200 -16.63 17.62 6.12
CA PHE A 200 -15.64 18.11 7.07
C PHE A 200 -14.91 16.97 7.74
N MET A 201 -13.61 16.90 7.55
CA MET A 201 -12.73 15.88 8.10
C MET A 201 -12.22 16.33 9.49
N ASN A 202 -12.69 15.65 10.55
CA ASN A 202 -12.28 15.93 11.92
C ASN A 202 -11.08 15.07 12.31
N GLY A 203 -9.90 15.57 12.02
CA GLY A 203 -8.62 14.92 12.29
C GLY A 203 -7.50 15.54 11.48
N CYS A 204 -6.27 15.14 11.78
CA CYS A 204 -5.07 15.50 11.05
C CYS A 204 -3.94 14.54 11.44
N ASP A 205 -2.83 14.57 10.69
CA ASP A 205 -1.61 13.85 11.02
C ASP A 205 -1.13 14.22 12.43
N HIS A 206 -0.74 13.20 13.17
CA HIS A 206 -0.16 13.34 14.51
C HIS A 206 -1.09 14.02 15.56
N GLN A 207 -2.39 14.14 15.27
CA GLN A 207 -3.35 14.72 16.22
C GLN A 207 -4.09 13.63 17.01
N PRO A 208 -4.38 13.87 18.30
CA PRO A 208 -5.26 13.00 19.07
C PRO A 208 -6.71 13.12 18.58
N VAL A 209 -7.55 12.14 18.93
CA VAL A 209 -8.98 12.23 18.70
C VAL A 209 -9.59 13.40 19.50
N GLN A 210 -10.54 14.11 18.90
CA GLN A 210 -11.29 15.15 19.59
C GLN A 210 -12.39 14.51 20.44
N THR A 211 -12.20 14.43 21.75
CA THR A 211 -13.10 13.71 22.67
C THR A 211 -14.40 14.47 22.98
N ASP A 212 -14.43 15.77 22.74
CA ASP A 212 -15.60 16.64 22.97
C ASP A 212 -16.37 16.94 21.67
N LEU A 213 -16.11 16.19 20.59
CA LEU A 213 -16.73 16.42 19.27
C LEU A 213 -18.26 16.41 19.32
N SER A 214 -18.88 15.53 20.10
CA SER A 214 -20.33 15.48 20.25
C SER A 214 -20.89 16.78 20.83
N ALA A 215 -20.20 17.38 21.79
CA ALA A 215 -20.57 18.69 22.35
C ALA A 215 -20.39 19.78 21.30
N ALA A 216 -19.29 19.77 20.56
CA ALA A 216 -19.02 20.76 19.51
C ALA A 216 -20.08 20.71 18.39
N ILE A 217 -20.54 19.53 17.99
CA ILE A 217 -21.63 19.36 17.01
C ILE A 217 -22.96 19.91 17.56
N ARG A 218 -23.29 19.66 18.84
CA ARG A 218 -24.50 20.25 19.45
C ARG A 218 -24.46 21.76 19.44
N THR A 219 -23.30 22.34 19.77
CA THR A 219 -23.13 23.81 19.72
C THR A 219 -23.33 24.35 18.30
N ALA A 220 -22.73 23.68 17.29
CA ALA A 220 -22.89 24.08 15.89
C ALA A 220 -24.37 24.03 15.45
N ASN A 221 -25.09 22.96 15.75
CA ASN A 221 -26.52 22.82 15.43
C ASN A 221 -27.40 23.89 16.15
N ALA A 222 -27.02 24.30 17.35
CA ALA A 222 -27.74 25.38 18.06
C ALA A 222 -27.50 26.77 17.42
N LEU A 223 -26.30 27.01 16.88
CA LEU A 223 -25.92 28.26 16.25
C LEU A 223 -26.46 28.43 14.82
N TYR A 224 -26.66 27.34 14.09
CA TYR A 224 -27.04 27.35 12.67
C TYR A 224 -28.33 26.52 12.47
N PRO A 225 -29.51 27.02 12.75
CA PRO A 225 -30.78 26.28 12.70
C PRO A 225 -31.16 25.82 11.29
N ASP A 226 -30.58 26.41 10.27
CA ASP A 226 -30.81 26.06 8.86
C ASP A 226 -29.74 25.06 8.30
N VAL A 227 -28.83 24.55 9.13
CA VAL A 227 -27.77 23.63 8.77
C VAL A 227 -27.73 22.45 9.73
N ASP A 228 -27.81 21.24 9.21
CA ASP A 228 -27.68 20.01 10.00
C ASP A 228 -26.21 19.56 10.09
N PHE A 229 -25.58 19.72 11.24
CA PHE A 229 -24.25 19.16 11.50
C PHE A 229 -24.38 17.73 12.01
N VAL A 230 -23.87 16.79 11.23
CA VAL A 230 -24.05 15.36 11.48
C VAL A 230 -22.68 14.69 11.65
N HIS A 231 -22.52 13.92 12.73
CA HIS A 231 -21.39 13.00 12.83
C HIS A 231 -21.63 11.80 11.91
N SER A 232 -20.89 11.71 10.81
CA SER A 232 -21.10 10.72 9.72
C SER A 232 -19.83 9.95 9.41
N ASP A 233 -19.94 9.01 8.46
CA ASP A 233 -18.84 8.31 7.83
C ASP A 233 -18.89 8.52 6.30
N PHE A 234 -17.87 8.01 5.57
CA PHE A 234 -17.85 8.13 4.11
C PHE A 234 -19.02 7.44 3.43
N ALA A 235 -19.50 6.32 3.97
CA ALA A 235 -20.63 5.59 3.37
C ALA A 235 -21.91 6.43 3.42
N GLY A 236 -22.21 7.01 4.59
CA GLY A 236 -23.34 7.90 4.78
C GLY A 236 -23.25 9.18 3.94
N TYR A 237 -22.06 9.81 3.90
CA TYR A 237 -21.83 10.99 3.07
C TYR A 237 -22.01 10.68 1.57
N VAL A 238 -21.38 9.63 1.06
CA VAL A 238 -21.48 9.24 -0.35
C VAL A 238 -22.91 8.88 -0.75
N GLU A 239 -23.67 8.24 0.14
CA GLU A 239 -25.08 7.94 -0.12
C GLU A 239 -25.91 9.22 -0.32
N GLN A 240 -25.63 10.27 0.44
CA GLN A 240 -26.36 11.52 0.31
C GLN A 240 -25.98 12.30 -0.94
N ILE A 241 -24.66 12.52 -1.18
CA ILE A 241 -24.21 13.29 -2.35
C ILE A 241 -24.68 12.66 -3.66
N LYS A 242 -24.70 11.33 -3.78
CA LYS A 242 -25.18 10.63 -5.00
C LYS A 242 -26.62 10.95 -5.38
N LYS A 243 -27.43 11.49 -4.48
CA LYS A 243 -28.82 11.91 -4.75
C LYS A 243 -28.91 13.30 -5.37
N GLU A 244 -27.85 14.09 -5.23
CA GLU A 244 -27.81 15.53 -5.53
C GLU A 244 -26.72 15.93 -6.53
N LEU A 245 -25.92 14.94 -7.00
CA LEU A 245 -24.80 15.22 -7.92
C LEU A 245 -25.27 15.94 -9.18
N PRO A 246 -24.55 17.00 -9.61
CA PRO A 246 -24.80 17.65 -10.90
C PRO A 246 -24.58 16.68 -12.08
N ASP A 247 -25.38 16.87 -13.15
CA ASP A 247 -25.23 16.07 -14.38
C ASP A 247 -23.97 16.42 -15.15
N ASP A 248 -23.35 17.59 -14.90
CA ASP A 248 -22.21 18.14 -15.62
C ASP A 248 -20.87 17.99 -14.90
N LEU A 249 -20.72 16.95 -14.06
CA LEU A 249 -19.46 16.64 -13.40
C LEU A 249 -18.31 16.48 -14.40
N ASN A 250 -17.19 17.12 -14.12
CA ASN A 250 -15.99 16.96 -14.93
C ASN A 250 -15.56 15.50 -15.00
N MET A 251 -15.08 15.09 -16.18
CA MET A 251 -14.42 13.80 -16.38
C MET A 251 -12.91 14.00 -16.34
N ILE A 252 -12.26 13.47 -15.32
CA ILE A 252 -10.80 13.40 -15.23
C ILE A 252 -10.38 12.00 -15.67
N THR A 253 -9.59 11.90 -16.72
CA THR A 253 -9.16 10.61 -17.29
C THR A 253 -7.67 10.40 -17.05
N GLY A 254 -7.30 9.21 -16.58
CA GLY A 254 -5.92 8.83 -16.35
C GLY A 254 -5.43 9.17 -14.95
N GLU A 255 -4.13 9.47 -14.83
CA GLU A 255 -3.49 9.69 -13.54
C GLU A 255 -3.82 11.06 -12.93
N LEU A 256 -3.96 11.08 -11.59
CA LEU A 256 -4.11 12.31 -10.82
C LEU A 256 -2.73 12.79 -10.38
N ARG A 257 -2.11 13.64 -11.20
CA ARG A 257 -0.72 14.06 -10.96
C ARG A 257 -0.45 15.53 -11.31
N SER A 258 -1.49 16.35 -11.35
CA SER A 258 -1.32 17.79 -11.58
C SER A 258 -0.54 18.43 -10.44
N GLN A 259 0.46 19.25 -10.80
CA GLN A 259 1.17 20.13 -9.87
C GLN A 259 0.45 21.48 -9.68
N LYS A 260 -0.59 21.74 -10.47
CA LYS A 260 -1.39 22.97 -10.39
C LYS A 260 -2.48 22.87 -9.32
N THR A 261 -2.07 22.78 -8.06
CA THR A 261 -3.00 22.75 -6.91
C THR A 261 -2.85 24.01 -6.10
N ASP A 262 -3.92 24.47 -5.44
CA ASP A 262 -3.92 25.70 -4.67
C ASP A 262 -3.21 25.51 -3.31
N GLY A 263 -1.87 25.43 -3.33
CA GLY A 263 -1.01 25.35 -2.15
C GLY A 263 -0.63 23.95 -1.68
N TRP A 264 -1.36 22.92 -2.12
CA TRP A 264 -1.08 21.51 -1.78
C TRP A 264 -0.56 20.78 -3.02
N TYR A 265 0.72 20.95 -3.28
CA TYR A 265 1.38 20.34 -4.45
C TYR A 265 1.30 18.82 -4.43
N THR A 266 1.30 18.20 -5.61
CA THR A 266 1.25 16.73 -5.74
C THR A 266 2.57 16.05 -5.33
N LEU A 267 3.66 16.82 -5.20
CA LEU A 267 4.97 16.35 -4.73
C LEU A 267 5.57 15.20 -5.57
N ALA A 268 5.22 15.12 -6.86
CA ALA A 268 5.70 14.09 -7.77
C ALA A 268 7.24 13.98 -7.84
N ASN A 269 7.97 15.05 -7.48
CA ASN A 269 9.43 15.10 -7.47
C ASN A 269 10.07 14.19 -6.41
N THR A 270 9.32 13.77 -5.39
CA THR A 270 9.80 12.84 -4.37
C THR A 270 10.20 11.49 -4.96
N ALA A 271 9.70 11.13 -6.15
CA ALA A 271 10.12 9.95 -6.88
C ALA A 271 11.62 9.87 -7.12
N SER A 272 12.33 11.00 -7.19
CA SER A 272 13.78 11.07 -7.37
C SER A 272 14.58 11.06 -6.07
N SER A 273 13.91 11.17 -4.91
CA SER A 273 14.58 11.16 -3.60
C SER A 273 14.99 9.75 -3.21
N ARG A 274 16.15 9.60 -2.56
CA ARG A 274 16.64 8.33 -1.98
C ARG A 274 16.45 7.13 -2.92
N ILE A 275 17.02 7.23 -4.12
CA ILE A 275 16.81 6.26 -5.21
C ILE A 275 17.12 4.81 -4.80
N TYR A 276 18.04 4.61 -3.86
CA TYR A 276 18.39 3.29 -3.33
C TYR A 276 17.19 2.57 -2.70
N ILE A 277 16.23 3.30 -2.10
CA ILE A 277 14.98 2.72 -1.55
C ILE A 277 14.13 2.14 -2.68
N LYS A 278 13.97 2.89 -3.80
CA LYS A 278 13.23 2.44 -4.98
C LYS A 278 13.90 1.21 -5.61
N GLN A 279 15.23 1.20 -5.68
CA GLN A 279 15.98 0.04 -6.18
C GLN A 279 15.75 -1.21 -5.31
N TRP A 280 15.78 -1.08 -3.98
CA TRP A 280 15.44 -2.16 -3.08
C TRP A 280 14.00 -2.65 -3.26
N ASN A 281 13.05 -1.72 -3.37
CA ASN A 281 11.65 -2.07 -3.58
C ASN A 281 11.46 -2.89 -4.84
N VAL A 282 11.93 -2.38 -5.99
CA VAL A 282 11.85 -3.09 -7.28
C VAL A 282 12.49 -4.47 -7.20
N ARG A 283 13.66 -4.59 -6.55
CA ARG A 283 14.33 -5.88 -6.36
C ARG A 283 13.47 -6.88 -5.59
N CYS A 284 12.86 -6.45 -4.48
CA CYS A 284 12.00 -7.32 -3.67
C CYS A 284 10.71 -7.68 -4.43
N GLU A 285 10.05 -6.73 -5.09
CA GLU A 285 8.87 -6.98 -5.91
C GLU A 285 9.18 -7.99 -7.03
N MET A 286 10.28 -7.81 -7.75
CA MET A 286 10.70 -8.75 -8.79
C MET A 286 10.95 -10.15 -8.26
N LEU A 287 11.62 -10.30 -7.12
CA LEU A 287 11.86 -11.60 -6.50
C LEU A 287 10.56 -12.33 -6.14
N PHE A 288 9.61 -11.61 -5.55
CA PHE A 288 8.31 -12.20 -5.19
C PHE A 288 7.47 -12.49 -6.43
N GLU A 289 7.19 -11.48 -7.25
CA GLU A 289 6.21 -11.56 -8.33
C GLU A 289 6.68 -12.39 -9.52
N LYS A 290 7.98 -12.26 -9.87
CA LYS A 290 8.50 -12.84 -11.12
C LYS A 290 9.26 -14.13 -10.91
N VAL A 291 9.68 -14.44 -9.67
CA VAL A 291 10.49 -15.63 -9.39
C VAL A 291 9.83 -16.52 -8.34
N ALA A 292 9.67 -16.06 -7.10
CA ALA A 292 9.24 -16.91 -5.98
C ALA A 292 7.81 -17.45 -6.15
N GLU A 293 6.83 -16.58 -6.43
CA GLU A 293 5.44 -17.02 -6.60
C GLU A 293 5.24 -17.95 -7.81
N PRO A 294 5.72 -17.62 -9.03
CA PRO A 294 5.59 -18.52 -10.16
C PRO A 294 6.27 -19.86 -9.91
N LEU A 295 7.47 -19.85 -9.30
CA LEU A 295 8.21 -21.06 -8.99
C LEU A 295 7.49 -21.93 -7.96
N ALA A 296 6.94 -21.30 -6.92
CA ALA A 296 6.13 -21.98 -5.90
C ALA A 296 4.84 -22.57 -6.49
N ALA A 297 4.21 -21.88 -7.43
CA ALA A 297 3.04 -22.39 -8.15
C ALA A 297 3.38 -23.63 -9.00
N ILE A 298 4.54 -23.62 -9.68
CA ILE A 298 5.05 -24.77 -10.43
C ILE A 298 5.33 -25.94 -9.47
N ALA A 299 6.05 -25.69 -8.37
CA ALA A 299 6.37 -26.72 -7.39
C ALA A 299 5.12 -27.30 -6.71
N ALA A 300 4.12 -26.48 -6.44
CA ALA A 300 2.84 -26.90 -5.87
C ALA A 300 2.05 -27.78 -6.85
N LYS A 301 2.08 -27.48 -8.15
CA LYS A 301 1.50 -28.34 -9.19
C LYS A 301 2.16 -29.72 -9.24
N GLU A 302 3.44 -29.80 -8.91
CA GLU A 302 4.20 -31.06 -8.83
C GLU A 302 4.07 -31.75 -7.44
N GLY A 303 3.25 -31.22 -6.53
CA GLY A 303 2.88 -31.83 -5.26
C GLY A 303 3.58 -31.25 -4.02
N MET A 304 4.31 -30.15 -4.12
CA MET A 304 4.82 -29.42 -2.95
C MET A 304 3.68 -28.68 -2.27
N GLU A 305 3.70 -28.58 -0.93
CA GLU A 305 2.81 -27.67 -0.23
C GLU A 305 3.17 -26.21 -0.57
N TYR A 306 2.16 -25.40 -0.93
CA TYR A 306 2.37 -23.99 -1.25
C TYR A 306 2.69 -23.20 0.01
N PRO A 307 3.83 -22.47 0.08
CA PRO A 307 4.28 -21.80 1.31
C PRO A 307 3.54 -20.47 1.57
N GLN A 308 2.23 -20.53 1.74
CA GLN A 308 1.35 -19.37 1.88
C GLN A 308 1.74 -18.46 3.03
N ASP A 309 2.18 -19.02 4.15
CA ASP A 309 2.53 -18.25 5.35
C ASP A 309 3.80 -17.42 5.13
N LEU A 310 4.80 -17.98 4.43
CA LEU A 310 6.02 -17.26 4.05
C LEU A 310 5.70 -16.12 3.08
N PHE A 311 4.83 -16.34 2.10
CA PHE A 311 4.38 -15.29 1.20
C PHE A 311 3.63 -14.19 1.94
N THR A 312 2.72 -14.56 2.82
CA THR A 312 1.97 -13.58 3.64
C THR A 312 2.92 -12.74 4.50
N TYR A 313 3.89 -13.37 5.15
CA TYR A 313 4.88 -12.70 5.96
C TYR A 313 5.76 -11.74 5.13
N GLY A 314 6.30 -12.23 4.01
CA GLY A 314 7.17 -11.44 3.15
C GLY A 314 6.46 -10.25 2.50
N TRP A 315 5.22 -10.45 1.99
CA TRP A 315 4.41 -9.37 1.46
C TRP A 315 4.08 -8.30 2.51
N LYS A 316 3.77 -8.69 3.75
CA LYS A 316 3.55 -7.72 4.84
C LYS A 316 4.79 -6.89 5.12
N LEU A 317 5.98 -7.52 5.22
CA LEU A 317 7.25 -6.80 5.40
C LEU A 317 7.51 -5.81 4.26
N LEU A 318 7.27 -6.23 3.02
CA LEU A 318 7.46 -5.37 1.86
C LEU A 318 6.50 -4.19 1.87
N MET A 319 5.20 -4.44 2.08
CA MET A 319 4.17 -3.39 2.09
C MET A 319 4.34 -2.40 3.24
N GLN A 320 4.96 -2.77 4.35
CA GLN A 320 5.32 -1.83 5.42
C GLN A 320 6.34 -0.76 4.98
N ASN A 321 6.97 -0.94 3.81
CA ASN A 321 7.84 0.07 3.20
C ASN A 321 7.12 0.94 2.16
N HIS A 322 5.89 0.61 1.80
CA HIS A 322 5.11 1.27 0.75
C HIS A 322 4.33 2.54 1.16
N PRO A 323 4.12 2.88 2.47
CA PRO A 323 3.51 4.16 2.82
C PRO A 323 4.19 5.30 2.04
N HIS A 324 3.37 6.24 1.54
CA HIS A 324 3.82 7.24 0.57
C HIS A 324 5.05 8.02 1.03
N ASP A 325 5.11 8.51 2.27
CA ASP A 325 6.29 9.21 2.81
C ASP A 325 7.51 8.31 2.91
N SER A 326 7.32 7.02 3.21
CA SER A 326 8.40 6.05 3.34
C SER A 326 9.02 5.75 1.98
N ILE A 327 8.25 5.24 1.02
CA ILE A 327 8.77 4.85 -0.31
C ILE A 327 9.21 6.08 -1.13
N CYS A 328 8.54 7.23 -0.98
CA CYS A 328 8.93 8.49 -1.60
C CYS A 328 10.23 9.07 -1.02
N GLY A 329 10.62 8.66 0.18
CA GLY A 329 11.91 9.06 0.77
C GLY A 329 11.90 10.42 1.42
N CYS A 330 10.74 10.94 1.83
CA CYS A 330 10.58 12.23 2.50
C CYS A 330 10.41 12.13 4.03
N SER A 331 10.31 10.92 4.57
CA SER A 331 10.36 10.68 6.02
C SER A 331 11.73 10.99 6.64
N VAL A 332 11.82 10.89 7.96
CA VAL A 332 13.09 11.05 8.68
C VAL A 332 14.02 9.85 8.44
N ASP A 333 15.32 10.07 8.68
CA ASP A 333 16.37 9.07 8.41
C ASP A 333 16.17 7.75 9.17
N ASP A 334 15.62 7.80 10.38
CA ASP A 334 15.35 6.60 11.18
C ASP A 334 14.34 5.66 10.49
N VAL A 335 13.30 6.20 9.88
CA VAL A 335 12.34 5.43 9.09
C VAL A 335 13.03 4.75 7.92
N HIS A 336 13.89 5.49 7.20
CA HIS A 336 14.59 4.93 6.04
C HIS A 336 15.63 3.86 6.41
N ARG A 337 16.25 3.94 7.58
CA ARG A 337 17.11 2.86 8.11
C ARG A 337 16.32 1.59 8.40
N GLU A 338 15.15 1.75 9.01
CA GLU A 338 14.26 0.61 9.28
C GLU A 338 13.74 -0.03 7.99
N MET A 339 13.46 0.77 6.95
CA MET A 339 13.05 0.25 5.63
C MET A 339 14.09 -0.70 5.03
N ILE A 340 15.39 -0.37 5.13
CA ILE A 340 16.45 -1.26 4.62
C ILE A 340 16.40 -2.61 5.32
N THR A 341 16.25 -2.62 6.65
CA THR A 341 16.12 -3.87 7.40
C THR A 341 14.92 -4.71 6.95
N ARG A 342 13.78 -4.07 6.64
CA ARG A 342 12.60 -4.77 6.11
C ARG A 342 12.84 -5.31 4.70
N PHE A 343 13.48 -4.55 3.82
CA PHE A 343 13.85 -5.02 2.48
C PHE A 343 14.79 -6.22 2.53
N GLU A 344 15.83 -6.18 3.37
CA GLU A 344 16.75 -7.31 3.56
C GLU A 344 16.02 -8.56 4.05
N LYS A 345 15.12 -8.44 5.04
CA LYS A 345 14.29 -9.54 5.50
C LYS A 345 13.38 -10.08 4.39
N THR A 346 12.75 -9.19 3.63
CA THR A 346 11.88 -9.57 2.49
C THR A 346 12.66 -10.35 1.44
N GLU A 347 13.85 -9.89 1.07
CA GLU A 347 14.74 -10.58 0.16
C GLU A 347 15.10 -11.98 0.66
N GLN A 348 15.48 -12.12 1.93
CA GLN A 348 15.83 -13.42 2.52
C GLN A 348 14.65 -14.39 2.50
N VAL A 349 13.43 -13.93 2.75
CA VAL A 349 12.23 -14.76 2.63
C VAL A 349 12.02 -15.23 1.20
N ALA A 350 12.14 -14.32 0.21
CA ALA A 350 12.00 -14.70 -1.20
C ALA A 350 13.06 -15.72 -1.63
N LEU A 351 14.33 -15.49 -1.30
CA LEU A 351 15.43 -16.39 -1.61
C LEU A 351 15.25 -17.77 -0.95
N HIS A 352 14.75 -17.80 0.28
CA HIS A 352 14.44 -19.07 0.96
C HIS A 352 13.34 -19.84 0.23
N ILE A 353 12.23 -19.18 -0.15
CA ILE A 353 11.15 -19.82 -0.93
C ILE A 353 11.69 -20.34 -2.25
N ILE A 354 12.50 -19.56 -2.97
CA ILE A 354 13.13 -19.97 -4.23
C ILE A 354 13.97 -21.22 -4.01
N SER A 355 14.84 -21.25 -2.98
CA SER A 355 15.66 -22.42 -2.66
C SER A 355 14.83 -23.66 -2.36
N MET A 356 13.80 -23.54 -1.51
CA MET A 356 12.89 -24.64 -1.19
C MET A 356 12.23 -25.22 -2.44
N CYS A 357 11.70 -24.35 -3.31
CA CYS A 357 11.05 -24.76 -4.56
C CYS A 357 12.02 -25.45 -5.52
N MET A 358 13.23 -24.88 -5.68
CA MET A 358 14.26 -25.46 -6.56
C MET A 358 14.75 -26.81 -6.02
N ASP A 359 14.94 -26.96 -4.71
CA ASP A 359 15.31 -28.22 -4.08
C ASP A 359 14.26 -29.31 -4.29
N TYR A 360 12.98 -28.93 -4.17
CA TYR A 360 11.88 -29.85 -4.45
C TYR A 360 11.82 -30.25 -5.93
N LEU A 361 11.89 -29.29 -6.85
CA LEU A 361 11.77 -29.52 -8.29
C LEU A 361 12.94 -30.34 -8.83
N LYS A 362 14.18 -30.05 -8.42
CA LYS A 362 15.34 -30.87 -8.87
C LYS A 362 15.24 -32.31 -8.43
N GLY A 363 14.61 -32.60 -7.28
CA GLY A 363 14.33 -33.98 -6.85
C GLY A 363 13.33 -34.74 -7.74
N LYS A 364 12.57 -34.03 -8.59
CA LYS A 364 11.62 -34.62 -9.54
C LYS A 364 12.21 -34.88 -10.93
N ILE A 365 13.40 -34.36 -11.21
CA ILE A 365 14.03 -34.45 -12.52
C ILE A 365 14.78 -35.78 -12.66
N ASN A 366 14.51 -36.49 -13.73
CA ASN A 366 15.24 -37.73 -14.05
C ASN A 366 16.63 -37.41 -14.62
N THR A 367 17.67 -37.67 -13.83
CA THR A 367 19.07 -37.46 -14.21
C THR A 367 19.78 -38.74 -14.62
N SER A 368 19.07 -39.85 -14.79
CA SER A 368 19.67 -41.16 -15.12
C SER A 368 20.47 -41.22 -16.46
N ALA A 369 20.18 -40.29 -17.38
CA ALA A 369 20.89 -40.13 -18.63
C ALA A 369 22.17 -39.29 -18.53
N VAL A 370 22.44 -38.66 -17.39
CA VAL A 370 23.64 -37.84 -17.18
C VAL A 370 24.85 -38.75 -16.98
N LYS A 371 25.90 -38.54 -17.78
CA LYS A 371 27.12 -39.34 -17.69
C LYS A 371 27.86 -39.09 -16.39
N GLU A 372 28.49 -40.10 -15.85
CA GLU A 372 29.34 -40.00 -14.67
C GLU A 372 30.40 -38.90 -14.84
N GLY A 373 30.59 -38.09 -13.81
CA GLY A 373 31.50 -36.93 -13.82
C GLY A 373 30.90 -35.63 -14.39
N ASN A 374 29.71 -35.69 -14.99
CA ASN A 374 29.01 -34.46 -15.41
C ASN A 374 28.13 -33.90 -14.28
N ILE A 375 28.03 -32.58 -14.21
CA ILE A 375 27.19 -31.86 -13.24
C ILE A 375 25.93 -31.40 -13.98
N PRO A 376 24.75 -31.99 -13.71
CA PRO A 376 23.49 -31.47 -14.26
C PRO A 376 23.09 -30.19 -13.61
N PHE A 377 22.59 -29.22 -14.38
CA PHE A 377 21.98 -28.02 -13.86
C PHE A 377 20.60 -27.82 -14.51
N VAL A 378 19.75 -27.09 -13.81
CA VAL A 378 18.38 -26.83 -14.21
C VAL A 378 18.16 -25.33 -14.30
N VAL A 379 17.60 -24.87 -15.40
CA VAL A 379 17.16 -23.51 -15.60
C VAL A 379 15.64 -23.50 -15.71
N VAL A 380 14.99 -22.68 -14.91
CA VAL A 380 13.54 -22.52 -14.92
C VAL A 380 13.17 -21.17 -15.52
N ASN A 381 12.34 -21.18 -16.56
CA ASN A 381 11.72 -19.98 -17.08
C ASN A 381 10.38 -19.77 -16.35
N THR A 382 10.30 -18.73 -15.52
CA THR A 382 9.09 -18.39 -14.75
C THR A 382 8.12 -17.49 -15.51
N THR A 383 8.41 -17.18 -16.78
CA THR A 383 7.51 -16.37 -17.63
C THR A 383 6.59 -17.25 -18.48
N GLY A 384 5.52 -16.70 -19.01
CA GLY A 384 4.57 -17.40 -19.89
C GLY A 384 4.99 -17.47 -21.37
N TRP A 385 6.25 -17.13 -21.70
CA TRP A 385 6.78 -17.13 -23.08
C TRP A 385 8.23 -17.57 -23.12
N ASP A 386 8.71 -17.95 -24.31
CA ASP A 386 10.09 -18.33 -24.54
C ASP A 386 11.05 -17.15 -24.31
N ARG A 387 12.18 -17.43 -23.67
CA ARG A 387 13.21 -16.42 -23.40
C ARG A 387 14.58 -16.92 -23.85
N THR A 388 15.37 -15.97 -24.37
CA THR A 388 16.81 -16.13 -24.58
C THR A 388 17.54 -15.10 -23.72
N GLY A 389 18.56 -15.52 -23.01
CA GLY A 389 19.31 -14.63 -22.11
C GLY A 389 20.53 -15.30 -21.51
N VAL A 390 21.29 -14.53 -20.75
CA VAL A 390 22.42 -15.05 -19.96
C VAL A 390 21.86 -15.69 -18.69
N VAL A 391 22.42 -16.84 -18.34
CA VAL A 391 22.15 -17.52 -17.08
C VAL A 391 23.45 -17.57 -16.28
N GLU A 392 23.41 -17.04 -15.08
CA GLU A 392 24.50 -17.15 -14.12
C GLU A 392 24.32 -18.38 -13.27
N MET A 393 25.40 -19.10 -13.05
CA MET A 393 25.39 -20.37 -12.33
C MET A 393 26.58 -20.43 -11.39
N GLU A 394 26.31 -20.71 -10.13
CA GLU A 394 27.34 -20.93 -9.12
C GLU A 394 27.59 -22.44 -8.99
N LEU A 395 28.84 -22.88 -9.18
CA LEU A 395 29.25 -24.26 -9.04
C LEU A 395 30.08 -24.42 -7.77
N GLU A 396 29.59 -25.17 -6.81
CA GLU A 396 30.37 -25.64 -5.68
C GLU A 396 31.28 -26.79 -6.14
N THR A 397 32.57 -26.50 -6.23
CA THR A 397 33.54 -27.47 -6.75
C THR A 397 34.19 -28.33 -5.67
N ASP A 398 34.15 -27.83 -4.44
CA ASP A 398 34.69 -28.54 -3.26
C ASP A 398 34.18 -27.90 -1.97
N ARG A 399 34.08 -28.71 -0.93
CA ARG A 399 33.65 -28.24 0.40
C ARG A 399 34.66 -28.76 1.42
N MET A 400 35.28 -27.85 2.17
CA MET A 400 36.18 -28.20 3.28
C MET A 400 35.55 -27.68 4.60
N TYR A 401 35.58 -28.53 5.62
CA TYR A 401 35.09 -28.14 6.96
C TYR A 401 36.25 -27.87 7.89
N PHE A 402 36.15 -26.87 8.71
CA PHE A 402 37.13 -26.55 9.76
C PHE A 402 37.26 -27.65 10.83
N SER A 403 36.33 -28.58 10.89
CA SER A 403 36.42 -29.80 11.69
C SER A 403 37.39 -30.81 11.14
N GLU A 404 37.78 -30.70 9.86
CA GLU A 404 38.64 -31.67 9.17
C GLU A 404 40.12 -31.28 9.21
N ALA A 405 40.42 -29.98 9.30
CA ALA A 405 41.80 -29.48 9.38
C ALA A 405 41.87 -28.11 10.05
N PRO A 406 43.05 -27.72 10.61
CA PRO A 406 43.25 -26.41 11.14
C PRO A 406 43.00 -25.29 10.07
N LEU A 407 42.49 -24.14 10.49
CA LEU A 407 42.14 -23.02 9.59
C LEU A 407 43.27 -22.66 8.62
N ALA A 408 44.52 -22.60 9.10
CA ALA A 408 45.67 -22.28 8.27
C ALA A 408 45.90 -23.30 7.13
N GLU A 409 45.64 -24.57 7.40
CA GLU A 409 45.75 -25.63 6.40
C GLU A 409 44.60 -25.58 5.39
N VAL A 410 43.35 -25.29 5.85
CA VAL A 410 42.19 -25.09 4.97
C VAL A 410 42.46 -23.92 4.02
N ILE A 411 42.94 -22.79 4.53
CA ILE A 411 43.29 -21.61 3.73
C ILE A 411 44.39 -21.93 2.72
N ALA A 412 45.46 -22.63 3.13
CA ALA A 412 46.55 -23.01 2.23
C ALA A 412 46.05 -23.91 1.07
N ARG A 413 45.24 -24.91 1.38
CA ARG A 413 44.61 -25.82 0.37
C ARG A 413 43.70 -25.04 -0.59
N MET A 414 42.95 -24.05 -0.11
CA MET A 414 42.10 -23.22 -0.97
C MET A 414 42.93 -22.40 -1.96
N HIS A 415 44.06 -21.82 -1.52
CA HIS A 415 44.96 -21.06 -2.39
C HIS A 415 45.74 -21.90 -3.40
N GLU A 416 46.03 -23.13 -3.09
CA GLU A 416 46.75 -24.06 -3.99
C GLU A 416 45.85 -24.70 -5.02
N LYS A 417 44.55 -24.69 -4.83
CA LYS A 417 43.58 -25.38 -5.68
C LYS A 417 43.43 -24.66 -7.02
N LYS A 418 43.68 -25.39 -8.10
CA LYS A 418 43.34 -24.93 -9.45
C LYS A 418 41.88 -25.24 -9.74
N LEU A 419 41.14 -24.25 -10.22
CA LEU A 419 39.77 -24.46 -10.70
C LEU A 419 39.80 -25.40 -11.91
N PRO A 420 38.92 -26.42 -11.94
CA PRO A 420 38.80 -27.26 -13.10
C PRO A 420 38.20 -26.49 -14.27
N GLU A 421 38.59 -26.88 -15.49
CA GLU A 421 37.95 -26.34 -16.69
C GLU A 421 36.63 -27.09 -16.93
N TYR A 422 35.55 -26.32 -17.05
CA TYR A 422 34.22 -26.83 -17.35
C TYR A 422 33.83 -26.53 -18.80
N ARG A 423 33.08 -27.48 -19.41
CA ARG A 423 32.39 -27.27 -20.69
C ARG A 423 30.91 -27.34 -20.47
N VAL A 424 30.19 -26.33 -20.93
CA VAL A 424 28.72 -26.30 -20.85
C VAL A 424 28.15 -27.02 -22.08
N LEU A 425 27.26 -27.98 -21.85
CA LEU A 425 26.54 -28.72 -22.89
C LEU A 425 25.05 -28.48 -22.72
N ASP A 426 24.38 -28.10 -23.80
CA ASP A 426 22.93 -28.02 -23.88
C ASP A 426 22.46 -29.04 -24.94
N ASN A 427 21.63 -30.01 -24.55
CA ASN A 427 21.13 -31.07 -25.43
C ASN A 427 22.19 -31.69 -26.37
N CYS A 428 23.43 -31.87 -25.87
CA CYS A 428 24.60 -32.33 -26.60
C CYS A 428 25.28 -31.31 -27.53
N LEU A 429 24.86 -30.03 -27.53
CA LEU A 429 25.59 -28.95 -28.21
C LEU A 429 26.65 -28.38 -27.26
N LEU A 430 27.88 -28.25 -27.78
CA LEU A 430 29.00 -27.70 -27.04
C LEU A 430 28.95 -26.14 -27.11
N TYR A 431 28.78 -25.51 -25.99
CA TYR A 431 29.04 -24.05 -25.84
C TYR A 431 30.43 -23.85 -25.27
N THR A 432 31.21 -23.00 -25.91
CA THR A 432 32.51 -22.59 -25.35
C THR A 432 32.29 -21.63 -24.20
N SER A 433 32.71 -22.02 -23.01
CA SER A 433 32.77 -21.06 -21.87
C SER A 433 33.84 -20.02 -22.15
N PRO A 434 33.59 -18.73 -21.93
CA PRO A 434 34.67 -17.74 -21.80
C PRO A 434 35.60 -18.15 -20.64
N SER A 435 36.85 -17.78 -20.78
CA SER A 435 37.88 -18.10 -19.80
C SER A 435 37.51 -17.52 -18.41
N PRO A 436 37.82 -18.26 -17.32
CA PRO A 436 37.61 -17.74 -15.94
C PRO A 436 38.45 -16.49 -15.60
N ARG A 437 39.24 -15.99 -16.53
CA ARG A 437 40.08 -14.82 -16.34
C ARG A 437 39.36 -13.49 -16.61
N ASP A 438 38.13 -13.54 -17.14
CA ASP A 438 37.33 -12.38 -17.54
C ASP A 438 36.15 -12.13 -16.57
N ALA A 439 36.16 -12.77 -15.39
CA ALA A 439 35.18 -12.58 -14.32
C ALA A 439 35.78 -11.77 -13.18
#